data_e805534fe34f1fac2a88b84d536a9331
#
_entry.id   e805534fe34f1fac2a88b84d536a9331
#
_cell.length_a   1.000
_cell.length_b   1.000
_cell.length_c   1.000
_cell.angle_alpha   90.00
_cell.angle_beta   90.00
_cell.angle_gamma   90.00
#
_symmetry.space_group_name_H-M   'P 1'
#
loop_
_entity.id
_entity.type
_entity.pdbx_description
1 polymer ?
#
loop_
_entity_poly.entity_id
_entity_poly.type
_entity_poly.pdbx_seq_one_letter_code
_entity_poly.pdbx_strand_id
1 'polypeptide(L)'
;SSAASDVYKRQIYNKEMQILAYLDEHQIEHYIPMSYKLKEKSKEEERCERILVPAIHNLIFIHHPYNKSWCDEFIKKIPFPVYFLKKERNGQEYCTISHKEMQNFMHATDPTIQGTRFIDPELVRAKKGELVRVIKEGPLYGVIGKFIRYGNRHYVAIELSGTTALMKVSYTWCERISTEQIE
;
A
#
# COMPACT_ATOMS: atom_id res chain seq x y z
N SER A 1 23.59 17.93 12.11
CA SER A 1 22.13 17.63 12.18
C SER A 1 21.68 16.59 11.16
N SER A 2 22.40 16.38 10.03
CA SER A 2 22.02 15.36 9.02
C SER A 2 22.23 13.90 9.51
N ALA A 3 23.25 13.64 10.32
CA ALA A 3 23.55 12.29 10.83
C ALA A 3 22.45 11.71 11.73
N ALA A 4 21.81 12.53 12.57
CA ALA A 4 20.69 12.08 13.42
C ALA A 4 19.43 11.74 12.61
N SER A 5 19.16 12.47 11.52
CA SER A 5 18.06 12.19 10.59
C SER A 5 18.28 10.87 9.84
N ASP A 6 19.50 10.58 9.43
CA ASP A 6 19.83 9.36 8.68
C ASP A 6 19.77 8.12 9.59
N VAL A 7 20.20 8.24 10.85
CA VAL A 7 20.07 7.16 11.84
C VAL A 7 18.60 6.83 12.13
N TYR A 8 17.74 7.82 12.24
CA TYR A 8 16.30 7.62 12.45
C TYR A 8 15.64 6.90 11.26
N LYS A 9 15.91 7.34 10.04
CA LYS A 9 15.42 6.68 8.81
C LYS A 9 15.88 5.24 8.68
N ARG A 10 17.14 4.94 8.99
CA ARG A 10 17.68 3.58 9.01
C ARG A 10 17.01 2.69 10.05
N GLN A 11 16.73 3.20 11.24
CA GLN A 11 16.07 2.42 12.29
C GLN A 11 14.64 2.03 11.93
N ILE A 12 13.85 2.92 11.32
CA ILE A 12 12.48 2.61 10.88
C ILE A 12 12.50 1.56 9.76
N TYR A 13 13.36 1.74 8.77
CA TYR A 13 13.53 0.79 7.67
C TYR A 13 13.96 -0.59 8.16
N ASN A 14 14.89 -0.65 9.10
CA ASN A 14 15.37 -1.90 9.67
C ASN A 14 14.28 -2.65 10.45
N LYS A 15 13.37 -1.94 11.14
CA LYS A 15 12.25 -2.59 11.85
C LYS A 15 11.26 -3.24 10.89
N GLU A 16 10.89 -2.56 9.82
CA GLU A 16 10.00 -3.13 8.80
C GLU A 16 10.63 -4.39 8.19
N MET A 17 11.88 -4.35 7.81
CA MET A 17 12.59 -5.51 7.28
C MET A 17 12.71 -6.67 8.28
N GLN A 18 12.88 -6.36 9.56
CA GLN A 18 12.89 -7.37 10.62
C GLN A 18 11.52 -8.01 10.80
N ILE A 19 10.44 -7.23 10.71
CA ILE A 19 9.07 -7.76 10.76
C ILE A 19 8.81 -8.66 9.55
N LEU A 20 9.19 -8.25 8.34
CA LEU A 20 9.06 -9.07 7.14
C LEU A 20 9.83 -10.38 7.27
N ALA A 21 11.07 -10.36 7.77
CA ALA A 21 11.86 -11.56 8.00
C ALA A 21 11.19 -12.50 9.02
N TYR A 22 10.60 -11.96 10.09
CA TYR A 22 9.83 -12.74 11.05
C TYR A 22 8.61 -13.39 10.43
N LEU A 23 7.86 -12.67 9.58
CA LEU A 23 6.69 -13.19 8.87
C LEU A 23 7.08 -14.31 7.91
N ASP A 24 8.18 -14.16 7.18
CA ASP A 24 8.73 -15.18 6.27
C ASP A 24 9.15 -16.45 7.04
N GLU A 25 9.86 -16.30 8.15
CA GLU A 25 10.30 -17.40 8.99
C GLU A 25 9.13 -18.22 9.54
N HIS A 26 8.02 -17.54 9.88
CA HIS A 26 6.80 -18.19 10.39
C HIS A 26 5.81 -18.58 9.28
N GLN A 27 6.21 -18.46 8.00
CA GLN A 27 5.38 -18.79 6.84
C GLN A 27 4.04 -18.06 6.82
N ILE A 28 4.03 -16.81 7.27
CA ILE A 28 2.86 -15.93 7.24
C ILE A 28 2.92 -15.11 5.96
N GLU A 29 1.97 -15.36 5.07
CA GLU A 29 1.85 -14.65 3.82
C GLU A 29 1.51 -13.17 4.08
N HIS A 30 2.24 -12.27 3.45
CA HIS A 30 2.12 -10.84 3.68
C HIS A 30 2.38 -10.05 2.40
N TYR A 31 1.96 -8.80 2.41
CA TYR A 31 2.22 -7.85 1.34
C TYR A 31 2.55 -6.46 1.91
N ILE A 32 3.54 -5.83 1.32
CA ILE A 32 3.86 -4.43 1.51
C ILE A 32 4.12 -3.79 0.14
N PRO A 33 3.48 -2.67 -0.18
CA PRO A 33 3.79 -1.94 -1.41
C PRO A 33 5.25 -1.51 -1.42
N MET A 34 5.94 -1.80 -2.51
CA MET A 34 7.35 -1.47 -2.70
C MET A 34 7.50 -0.40 -3.78
N SER A 35 8.56 0.36 -3.72
CA SER A 35 8.94 1.32 -4.75
C SER A 35 10.44 1.33 -4.98
N TYR A 36 10.85 1.66 -6.21
CA TYR A 36 12.26 1.84 -6.52
C TYR A 36 12.73 3.24 -6.11
N LYS A 37 13.81 3.30 -5.35
CA LYS A 37 14.54 4.53 -5.05
C LYS A 37 15.96 4.42 -5.57
N LEU A 38 16.53 5.56 -5.95
CA LEU A 38 17.95 5.64 -6.23
C LEU A 38 18.73 5.53 -4.91
N LYS A 39 19.68 4.63 -4.84
CA LYS A 39 20.63 4.57 -3.73
C LYS A 39 21.44 5.86 -3.69
N GLU A 40 21.58 6.45 -2.52
CA GLU A 40 22.46 7.62 -2.37
C GLU A 40 23.89 7.19 -2.74
N LYS A 41 24.51 7.95 -3.66
CA LYS A 41 25.88 7.68 -4.13
C LYS A 41 26.86 7.80 -2.98
N SER A 42 27.68 6.78 -2.74
CA SER A 42 28.97 6.97 -2.12
C SER A 42 29.90 7.65 -3.14
N LYS A 43 30.87 8.44 -2.67
CA LYS A 43 31.81 9.20 -3.55
C LYS A 43 32.58 8.36 -4.56
N GLU A 44 32.53 7.04 -4.45
CA GLU A 44 33.29 6.06 -5.23
C GLU A 44 32.46 5.27 -6.26
N GLU A 45 31.11 5.44 -6.28
CA GLU A 45 30.23 4.70 -7.19
C GLU A 45 29.82 5.54 -8.39
N GLU A 46 30.26 5.15 -9.59
CA GLU A 46 29.91 5.81 -10.86
C GLU A 46 28.47 5.52 -11.34
N ARG A 47 27.83 4.44 -10.87
CA ARG A 47 26.51 4.02 -11.30
C ARG A 47 25.43 4.26 -10.23
N CYS A 48 24.32 4.84 -10.65
CA CYS A 48 23.11 4.91 -9.80
C CYS A 48 22.47 3.54 -9.71
N GLU A 49 22.50 2.91 -8.55
CA GLU A 49 21.78 1.68 -8.27
C GLU A 49 20.36 2.00 -7.83
N ARG A 50 19.38 1.27 -8.38
CA ARG A 50 17.99 1.32 -7.91
C ARG A 50 17.79 0.24 -6.88
N ILE A 51 17.33 0.62 -5.70
CA ILE A 51 16.98 -0.30 -4.63
C ILE A 51 15.48 -0.34 -4.42
N LEU A 52 14.96 -1.52 -4.12
CA LEU A 52 13.55 -1.73 -3.78
C LEU A 52 13.35 -1.47 -2.29
N VAL A 53 12.46 -0.56 -1.97
CA VAL A 53 12.17 -0.14 -0.58
C VAL A 53 10.67 -0.09 -0.33
N PRO A 54 10.21 -0.25 0.92
CA PRO A 54 8.81 -0.03 1.27
C PRO A 54 8.33 1.34 0.82
N ALA A 55 7.21 1.37 0.10
CA ALA A 55 6.58 2.61 -0.38
C ALA A 55 5.73 3.27 0.71
N ILE A 56 5.23 2.48 1.65
CA ILE A 56 4.47 2.92 2.82
C ILE A 56 5.25 2.50 4.06
N HIS A 57 5.34 3.41 5.02
CA HIS A 57 5.93 3.11 6.33
C HIS A 57 4.85 2.70 7.33
N ASN A 58 5.19 1.78 8.21
CA ASN A 58 4.35 1.33 9.32
C ASN A 58 3.02 0.65 8.91
N LEU A 59 2.92 0.10 7.69
CA LEU A 59 1.75 -0.65 7.26
C LEU A 59 2.17 -1.90 6.48
N ILE A 60 1.70 -3.06 6.96
CA ILE A 60 1.91 -4.37 6.34
C ILE A 60 0.56 -5.06 6.26
N PHE A 61 0.26 -5.67 5.14
CA PHE A 61 -0.93 -6.49 4.95
C PHE A 61 -0.58 -7.95 5.20
N ILE A 62 -1.41 -8.65 5.98
CA ILE A 62 -1.22 -10.07 6.30
C ILE A 62 -2.36 -10.84 5.66
N HIS A 63 -2.03 -11.90 4.93
CA HIS A 63 -2.99 -12.83 4.37
C HIS A 63 -3.19 -14.02 5.32
N HIS A 64 -4.35 -14.07 5.95
CA HIS A 64 -4.77 -15.15 6.84
C HIS A 64 -6.29 -15.21 6.89
N PRO A 65 -6.92 -16.39 6.96
CA PRO A 65 -8.35 -16.49 7.24
C PRO A 65 -8.71 -15.72 8.51
N TYR A 66 -9.73 -14.86 8.44
CA TYR A 66 -10.06 -14.02 9.58
C TYR A 66 -10.40 -14.85 10.82
N ASN A 67 -9.65 -14.65 11.87
CA ASN A 67 -9.87 -15.22 13.18
C ASN A 67 -9.35 -14.25 14.25
N LYS A 68 -10.27 -13.69 15.03
CA LYS A 68 -9.93 -12.72 16.06
C LYS A 68 -8.94 -13.27 17.10
N SER A 69 -9.15 -14.51 17.56
CA SER A 69 -8.26 -15.15 18.52
C SER A 69 -6.84 -15.32 17.97
N TRP A 70 -6.72 -15.68 16.71
CA TRP A 70 -5.43 -15.75 16.03
C TRP A 70 -4.73 -14.40 16.00
N CYS A 71 -5.46 -13.33 15.65
CA CYS A 71 -4.91 -11.97 15.64
C CYS A 71 -4.42 -11.53 17.01
N ASP A 72 -5.21 -11.80 18.05
CA ASP A 72 -4.87 -11.46 19.44
C ASP A 72 -3.62 -12.23 19.94
N GLU A 73 -3.50 -13.50 19.56
CA GLU A 73 -2.31 -14.31 19.87
C GLU A 73 -1.09 -13.87 19.08
N PHE A 74 -1.27 -13.54 17.80
CA PHE A 74 -0.19 -13.07 16.94
C PHE A 74 0.47 -11.81 17.50
N ILE A 75 -0.34 -10.82 17.91
CA ILE A 75 0.17 -9.57 18.52
C ILE A 75 0.99 -9.86 19.79
N LYS A 76 0.61 -10.88 20.58
CA LYS A 76 1.32 -11.27 21.81
C LYS A 76 2.64 -11.98 21.53
N LYS A 77 2.71 -12.74 20.43
CA LYS A 77 3.87 -13.59 20.09
C LYS A 77 4.95 -12.85 19.31
N ILE A 78 4.55 -11.90 18.44
CA ILE A 78 5.51 -11.14 17.64
C ILE A 78 6.37 -10.23 18.52
N PRO A 79 7.72 -10.25 18.39
CA PRO A 79 8.62 -9.49 19.25
C PRO A 79 8.73 -8.01 18.85
N PHE A 80 7.77 -7.49 18.12
CA PHE A 80 7.74 -6.11 17.64
C PHE A 80 6.44 -5.42 18.05
N PRO A 81 6.44 -4.10 18.27
CA PRO A 81 5.25 -3.34 18.59
C PRO A 81 4.37 -3.17 17.35
N VAL A 82 3.46 -4.12 17.13
CA VAL A 82 2.49 -4.11 16.04
C VAL A 82 1.07 -4.17 16.59
N TYR A 83 0.12 -3.69 15.81
CA TYR A 83 -1.32 -3.82 16.09
C TYR A 83 -2.09 -3.97 14.78
N PHE A 84 -3.24 -4.64 14.83
CA PHE A 84 -4.17 -4.66 13.72
C PHE A 84 -5.08 -3.44 13.73
N LEU A 85 -5.34 -2.88 12.55
CA LEU A 85 -6.32 -1.81 12.42
C LEU A 85 -7.71 -2.32 12.80
N LYS A 86 -8.45 -1.53 13.54
CA LYS A 86 -9.84 -1.84 13.92
C LYS A 86 -10.82 -1.20 12.97
N LYS A 87 -11.96 -1.85 12.74
CA LYS A 87 -13.07 -1.31 11.92
C LYS A 87 -13.60 0.00 12.49
N GLU A 88 -13.74 0.05 13.82
CA GLU A 88 -14.18 1.22 14.57
C GLU A 88 -13.19 1.54 15.67
N ARG A 89 -13.03 2.82 15.99
CA ARG A 89 -12.04 3.30 16.97
C ARG A 89 -12.12 2.59 18.32
N ASN A 90 -13.33 2.31 18.81
CA ASN A 90 -13.60 1.61 20.06
C ASN A 90 -14.12 0.18 19.87
N GLY A 91 -14.09 -0.33 18.65
CA GLY A 91 -14.60 -1.64 18.28
C GLY A 91 -13.66 -2.77 18.71
N GLN A 92 -14.22 -4.00 18.67
CA GLN A 92 -13.49 -5.24 18.96
C GLN A 92 -13.04 -5.96 17.68
N GLU A 93 -13.61 -5.59 16.52
CA GLU A 93 -13.32 -6.23 15.26
C GLU A 93 -12.15 -5.56 14.52
N TYR A 94 -11.32 -6.37 13.91
CA TYR A 94 -10.23 -5.92 13.06
C TYR A 94 -10.69 -5.66 11.63
N CYS A 95 -10.03 -4.73 10.95
CA CYS A 95 -10.25 -4.49 9.53
C CYS A 95 -9.88 -5.72 8.71
N THR A 96 -10.74 -6.05 7.76
CA THR A 96 -10.51 -7.09 6.77
C THR A 96 -10.62 -6.49 5.37
N ILE A 97 -9.87 -7.03 4.44
CA ILE A 97 -9.85 -6.63 3.03
C ILE A 97 -10.21 -7.87 2.22
N SER A 98 -11.14 -7.77 1.31
CA SER A 98 -11.51 -8.89 0.45
C SER A 98 -10.35 -9.27 -0.48
N HIS A 99 -10.32 -10.53 -0.92
CA HIS A 99 -9.29 -10.99 -1.85
C HIS A 99 -9.27 -10.20 -3.16
N LYS A 100 -10.44 -9.87 -3.71
CA LYS A 100 -10.56 -9.05 -4.92
C LYS A 100 -10.00 -7.65 -4.75
N GLU A 101 -10.33 -6.98 -3.63
CA GLU A 101 -9.80 -5.64 -3.32
C GLU A 101 -8.29 -5.68 -3.17
N MET A 102 -7.76 -6.70 -2.46
CA MET A 102 -6.32 -6.84 -2.29
C MET A 102 -5.59 -7.13 -3.59
N GLN A 103 -6.12 -8.00 -4.45
CA GLN A 103 -5.57 -8.27 -5.79
C GLN A 103 -5.53 -7.01 -6.67
N ASN A 104 -6.62 -6.24 -6.68
CA ASN A 104 -6.69 -4.97 -7.41
C ASN A 104 -5.64 -3.98 -6.89
N PHE A 105 -5.49 -3.86 -5.58
CA PHE A 105 -4.49 -3.01 -4.95
C PHE A 105 -3.05 -3.47 -5.28
N MET A 106 -2.76 -4.76 -5.16
CA MET A 106 -1.45 -5.32 -5.48
C MET A 106 -1.08 -5.09 -6.94
N HIS A 107 -2.03 -5.26 -7.86
CA HIS A 107 -1.83 -4.96 -9.28
C HIS A 107 -1.46 -3.48 -9.48
N ALA A 108 -2.23 -2.57 -8.89
CA ALA A 108 -2.03 -1.13 -9.05
C ALA A 108 -0.76 -0.60 -8.37
N THR A 109 -0.24 -1.32 -7.39
CA THR A 109 0.93 -0.93 -6.60
C THR A 109 2.18 -1.74 -6.93
N ASP A 110 2.18 -2.43 -8.07
CA ASP A 110 3.38 -3.09 -8.59
C ASP A 110 4.53 -2.07 -8.70
N PRO A 111 5.71 -2.36 -8.17
CA PRO A 111 6.83 -1.42 -8.14
C PRO A 111 7.36 -1.03 -9.53
N THR A 112 7.04 -1.79 -10.57
CA THR A 112 7.36 -1.44 -11.97
C THR A 112 6.49 -0.31 -12.52
N ILE A 113 5.32 -0.06 -11.90
CA ILE A 113 4.43 1.04 -12.25
C ILE A 113 4.94 2.32 -11.60
N GLN A 114 5.36 3.27 -12.42
CA GLN A 114 5.91 4.53 -11.94
C GLN A 114 4.81 5.54 -11.58
N GLY A 115 5.10 6.33 -10.55
CA GLY A 115 4.27 7.47 -10.20
C GLY A 115 3.06 7.16 -9.31
N THR A 116 2.90 5.94 -8.83
CA THR A 116 1.92 5.63 -7.78
C THR A 116 2.29 6.36 -6.49
N ARG A 117 1.29 7.01 -5.89
CA ARG A 117 1.43 7.74 -4.62
C ARG A 117 0.54 7.11 -3.57
N PHE A 118 1.01 7.14 -2.33
CA PHE A 118 0.25 6.65 -1.18
C PHE A 118 -0.09 7.83 -0.28
N ILE A 119 -1.36 7.94 0.08
CA ILE A 119 -1.87 9.02 0.94
C ILE A 119 -2.82 8.46 1.99
N ASP A 120 -3.12 9.27 2.99
CA ASP A 120 -4.11 8.95 4.01
C ASP A 120 -5.50 8.81 3.37
N PRO A 121 -6.23 7.71 3.66
CA PRO A 121 -7.59 7.50 3.14
C PRO A 121 -8.56 8.65 3.43
N GLU A 122 -8.41 9.34 4.55
CA GLU A 122 -9.28 10.46 4.92
C GLU A 122 -9.21 11.62 3.92
N LEU A 123 -8.05 11.83 3.29
CA LEU A 123 -7.86 12.86 2.28
C LEU A 123 -8.65 12.62 0.98
N VAL A 124 -9.07 11.38 0.73
CA VAL A 124 -9.80 10.96 -0.46
C VAL A 124 -11.27 10.66 -0.17
N ARG A 125 -11.59 10.15 1.02
CA ARG A 125 -12.93 9.69 1.39
C ARG A 125 -14.03 10.73 1.13
N ALA A 126 -13.76 12.00 1.40
CA ALA A 126 -14.69 13.10 1.15
C ALA A 126 -14.72 13.58 -0.32
N LYS A 127 -13.84 13.08 -1.18
CA LYS A 127 -13.78 13.51 -2.57
C LYS A 127 -14.88 12.84 -3.40
N LYS A 128 -15.62 13.65 -4.17
CA LYS A 128 -16.55 13.12 -5.17
C LYS A 128 -15.74 12.50 -6.31
N GLY A 129 -16.19 11.36 -6.80
CA GLY A 129 -15.57 10.66 -7.90
C GLY A 129 -16.43 9.51 -8.39
N GLU A 130 -16.16 9.07 -9.60
CA GLU A 130 -16.88 8.00 -10.26
C GLU A 130 -16.06 6.71 -10.16
N LEU A 131 -16.74 5.59 -10.03
CA LEU A 131 -16.08 4.30 -10.12
C LEU A 131 -15.73 4.02 -11.58
N VAL A 132 -14.49 3.70 -11.82
CA VAL A 132 -13.96 3.46 -13.17
C VAL A 132 -13.07 2.22 -13.21
N ARG A 133 -12.99 1.64 -14.42
CA ARG A 133 -12.01 0.62 -14.78
C ARG A 133 -11.06 1.18 -15.81
N VAL A 134 -9.77 0.94 -15.66
CA VAL A 134 -8.76 1.29 -16.68
C VAL A 134 -8.86 0.31 -17.84
N ILE A 135 -9.13 0.82 -19.05
CA ILE A 135 -9.31 0.02 -20.27
C ILE A 135 -8.17 0.17 -21.29
N LYS A 136 -7.27 1.13 -21.06
CA LYS A 136 -6.09 1.27 -21.90
C LYS A 136 -5.11 0.12 -21.63
N GLU A 137 -4.65 -0.54 -22.69
CA GLU A 137 -3.59 -1.54 -22.60
C GLU A 137 -2.34 -0.96 -21.93
N GLY A 138 -1.76 -1.75 -21.03
CA GLY A 138 -0.59 -1.36 -20.26
C GLY A 138 -0.62 -1.90 -18.83
N PRO A 139 0.32 -1.46 -17.99
CA PRO A 139 0.51 -1.99 -16.64
C PRO A 139 -0.71 -1.85 -15.72
N LEU A 140 -1.56 -0.84 -15.95
CA LEU A 140 -2.77 -0.58 -15.14
C LEU A 140 -4.06 -1.13 -15.75
N TYR A 141 -3.99 -1.87 -16.86
CA TYR A 141 -5.18 -2.44 -17.50
C TYR A 141 -5.99 -3.29 -16.52
N GLY A 142 -7.30 -3.05 -16.44
CA GLY A 142 -8.22 -3.76 -15.55
C GLY A 142 -8.29 -3.23 -14.13
N VAL A 143 -7.41 -2.32 -13.72
CA VAL A 143 -7.45 -1.71 -12.38
C VAL A 143 -8.75 -0.94 -12.20
N ILE A 144 -9.40 -1.17 -11.06
CA ILE A 144 -10.66 -0.52 -10.67
C ILE A 144 -10.39 0.43 -9.51
N GLY A 145 -10.94 1.62 -9.59
CA GLY A 145 -10.84 2.61 -8.53
C GLY A 145 -11.76 3.81 -8.75
N LYS A 146 -11.69 4.75 -7.84
CA LYS A 146 -12.46 5.99 -7.90
C LYS A 146 -11.69 7.05 -8.65
N PHE A 147 -12.26 7.57 -9.75
CA PHE A 147 -11.65 8.66 -10.49
C PHE A 147 -11.87 10.00 -9.75
N ILE A 148 -10.81 10.59 -9.28
CA ILE A 148 -10.84 11.79 -8.43
C ILE A 148 -9.89 12.87 -8.94
N ARG A 149 -10.17 14.11 -8.52
CA ARG A 149 -9.22 15.22 -8.61
C ARG A 149 -8.52 15.43 -7.26
N TYR A 150 -7.19 15.33 -7.27
CA TYR A 150 -6.36 15.58 -6.10
C TYR A 150 -5.28 16.62 -6.44
N GLY A 151 -5.29 17.76 -5.73
CA GLY A 151 -4.56 18.93 -6.19
C GLY A 151 -5.07 19.40 -7.56
N ASN A 152 -4.17 19.65 -8.48
CA ASN A 152 -4.49 20.07 -9.84
C ASN A 152 -4.45 18.94 -10.88
N ARG A 153 -4.51 17.67 -10.44
CA ARG A 153 -4.37 16.50 -11.32
C ARG A 153 -5.46 15.48 -11.05
N HIS A 154 -5.70 14.62 -12.04
CA HIS A 154 -6.64 13.52 -11.94
C HIS A 154 -5.91 12.20 -11.64
N TYR A 155 -6.55 11.38 -10.83
CA TYR A 155 -6.04 10.07 -10.40
C TYR A 155 -7.17 9.05 -10.35
N VAL A 156 -6.80 7.79 -10.52
CA VAL A 156 -7.60 6.66 -10.04
C VAL A 156 -7.11 6.35 -8.63
N ALA A 157 -8.02 6.35 -7.67
CA ALA A 157 -7.75 6.08 -6.27
C ALA A 157 -8.28 4.71 -5.87
N ILE A 158 -7.44 3.90 -5.23
CA ILE A 158 -7.84 2.66 -4.59
C ILE A 158 -7.69 2.85 -3.09
N GLU A 159 -8.83 2.84 -2.40
CA GLU A 159 -8.91 3.00 -0.95
C GLU A 159 -8.87 1.64 -0.28
N LEU A 160 -7.92 1.43 0.62
CA LEU A 160 -7.90 0.31 1.56
C LEU A 160 -7.87 0.83 2.99
N SER A 161 -8.08 -0.06 3.95
CA SER A 161 -7.88 0.26 5.36
C SER A 161 -6.43 0.66 5.60
N GLY A 162 -6.22 1.88 6.08
CA GLY A 162 -4.90 2.42 6.43
C GLY A 162 -4.13 3.13 5.32
N THR A 163 -4.56 3.03 4.04
CA THR A 163 -3.89 3.73 2.94
C THR A 163 -4.78 3.90 1.71
N THR A 164 -4.42 4.86 0.88
CA THR A 164 -4.98 5.01 -0.46
C THR A 164 -3.86 5.12 -1.48
N ALA A 165 -3.91 4.28 -2.52
CA ALA A 165 -3.04 4.38 -3.67
C ALA A 165 -3.64 5.31 -4.72
N LEU A 166 -2.87 6.28 -5.20
CA LEU A 166 -3.21 7.20 -6.28
C LEU A 166 -2.38 6.91 -7.51
N MET A 167 -3.03 6.53 -8.60
CA MET A 167 -2.39 6.34 -9.90
C MET A 167 -2.80 7.46 -10.84
N LYS A 168 -1.81 8.10 -11.47
CA LYS A 168 -2.06 9.15 -12.46
C LYS A 168 -2.55 8.50 -13.76
N VAL A 169 -3.83 8.69 -14.08
CA VAL A 169 -4.48 8.11 -15.25
C VAL A 169 -5.31 9.18 -15.95
N SER A 170 -5.30 9.18 -17.28
CA SER A 170 -6.20 10.04 -18.08
C SER A 170 -7.62 9.49 -18.04
N TYR A 171 -8.62 10.35 -17.99
CA TYR A 171 -10.02 9.95 -18.05
C TYR A 171 -10.36 9.15 -19.32
N THR A 172 -9.73 9.50 -20.43
CA THR A 172 -9.90 8.79 -21.72
C THR A 172 -9.41 7.34 -21.70
N TRP A 173 -8.68 6.92 -20.66
CA TRP A 173 -8.20 5.56 -20.46
C TRP A 173 -9.13 4.73 -19.59
N CYS A 174 -10.23 5.32 -19.15
CA CYS A 174 -11.14 4.72 -18.19
C CYS A 174 -12.54 4.57 -18.78
N GLU A 175 -13.23 3.52 -18.36
CA GLU A 175 -14.67 3.37 -18.52
C GLU A 175 -15.36 3.48 -17.15
N ARG A 176 -16.55 4.08 -17.13
CA ARG A 176 -17.40 4.08 -15.93
C ARG A 176 -17.95 2.67 -15.71
N ILE A 177 -17.96 2.27 -14.47
CA ILE A 177 -18.57 1.00 -14.05
C ILE A 177 -19.54 1.24 -12.88
N SER A 178 -20.56 0.39 -12.77
CA SER A 178 -21.41 0.32 -11.59
C SER A 178 -20.84 -0.63 -10.55
N THR A 179 -21.28 -0.51 -9.30
CA THR A 179 -20.90 -1.43 -8.21
C THR A 179 -21.25 -2.88 -8.51
N GLU A 180 -22.33 -3.11 -9.29
CA GLU A 180 -22.76 -4.45 -9.72
C GLU A 180 -21.79 -5.12 -10.70
N GLN A 181 -20.94 -4.35 -11.37
CA GLN A 181 -19.95 -4.85 -12.33
C GLN A 181 -18.60 -5.25 -11.68
N ILE A 182 -18.50 -5.14 -10.35
CA ILE A 182 -17.30 -5.55 -9.59
C ILE A 182 -17.42 -6.99 -9.08
N GLU A 183 -18.66 -7.51 -8.98
CA GLU A 183 -18.93 -8.90 -8.64
C GLU A 183 -18.64 -9.82 -9.83
#